data_9fd2ddc6eeed6a98c5d50f02d3df1e97
#
_entry.id   9fd2ddc6eeed6a98c5d50f02d3df1e97
#
_cell.length_a   1.000
_cell.length_b   1.000
_cell.length_c   1.000
_cell.angle_alpha   90.00
_cell.angle_beta   90.00
_cell.angle_gamma   90.00
#
_symmetry.space_group_name_H-M   'P 1'
#
loop_
_entity.id
_entity.type
_entity.pdbx_description
1 polymer ?
#
loop_
_entity_poly.entity_id
_entity_poly.type
_entity_poly.pdbx_seq_one_letter_code
_entity_poly.pdbx_strand_id
1 'polypeptide(L)'
;MSTLYVNGTIHSTSDPYATALLVESGSVAWVGADDTAESMRGRSGETWDVVDLEGALVVPAFVDSLCLDVSSHAEPARSGIFLSVTVGRENPTEAIGYHLVDSDEAAGAASDLAALVTGTGGERTAGLAAVVGPGGLDGGAAAHLTAQATAAGVQLYLLPSEAEDFTAVISALRATAQAQGTQALGMARHRIAWSGPVDEESMGTLAENSLSFTAVPHADGTLATPVASLLSRAVPVSFGSGDGPADPWGTLRASLEHREAEQRISARSGFTAATRAGLRALPHSLGAQYAAAGRIAPSSPATFGIWAAESLSVQAPDGRVAAWSTDTRAGTPLLPVLEEGTAAPQCLATVVDGAEVYRSPDWT
;
A
#
# COMPACT_ATOMS: atom_id res chain seq x y z
N MET A 1 4.20 24.95 -13.20
CA MET A 1 4.51 25.66 -11.96
C MET A 1 5.56 24.82 -11.27
N SER A 2 6.65 25.43 -10.79
CA SER A 2 7.74 24.72 -10.15
C SER A 2 7.77 25.06 -8.67
N THR A 3 7.81 24.06 -7.81
CA THR A 3 7.84 24.21 -6.35
C THR A 3 9.10 23.57 -5.79
N LEU A 4 9.88 24.36 -5.07
CA LEU A 4 11.10 23.91 -4.39
C LEU A 4 10.83 23.78 -2.90
N TYR A 5 10.92 22.58 -2.38
CA TYR A 5 10.85 22.25 -0.95
C TYR A 5 12.28 22.22 -0.41
N VAL A 6 12.52 22.91 0.70
CA VAL A 6 13.86 23.06 1.32
C VAL A 6 13.80 22.82 2.82
N ASN A 7 14.98 22.66 3.44
CA ASN A 7 15.12 22.56 4.90
C ASN A 7 14.30 21.41 5.51
N GLY A 8 14.33 20.22 4.87
CA GLY A 8 13.64 19.02 5.36
C GLY A 8 14.51 17.78 5.41
N THR A 9 13.88 16.66 5.60
CA THR A 9 14.48 15.33 5.42
C THR A 9 13.70 14.59 4.33
N ILE A 10 14.34 14.29 3.21
CA ILE A 10 13.65 13.65 2.08
C ILE A 10 13.95 12.16 2.06
N HIS A 11 12.93 11.33 2.23
CA HIS A 11 13.06 9.88 2.14
C HIS A 11 13.23 9.44 0.68
N SER A 12 14.45 9.54 0.17
CA SER A 12 14.80 9.15 -1.19
C SER A 12 15.90 8.11 -1.21
N THR A 13 15.69 7.04 -2.00
CA THR A 13 16.72 6.01 -2.22
C THR A 13 17.75 6.44 -3.27
N SER A 14 17.48 7.49 -4.06
CA SER A 14 18.45 8.06 -5.02
C SER A 14 19.45 8.99 -4.34
N ASP A 15 19.03 9.67 -3.27
CA ASP A 15 19.89 10.47 -2.40
C ASP A 15 19.39 10.38 -0.94
N PRO A 16 19.98 9.49 -0.13
CA PRO A 16 19.56 9.30 1.27
C PRO A 16 19.84 10.49 2.19
N TYR A 17 20.61 11.45 1.73
CA TYR A 17 21.00 12.66 2.49
C TYR A 17 20.26 13.91 2.02
N ALA A 18 19.28 13.74 1.13
CA ALA A 18 18.55 14.86 0.56
C ALA A 18 17.80 15.67 1.62
N THR A 19 17.92 17.00 1.53
CA THR A 19 17.21 17.96 2.37
C THR A 19 16.25 18.83 1.56
N ALA A 20 16.33 18.75 0.22
CA ALA A 20 15.49 19.49 -0.70
C ALA A 20 15.00 18.63 -1.86
N LEU A 21 13.86 19.03 -2.41
CA LEU A 21 13.33 18.44 -3.64
C LEU A 21 12.67 19.51 -4.51
N LEU A 22 12.85 19.41 -5.83
CA LEU A 22 12.20 20.25 -6.83
C LEU A 22 11.10 19.47 -7.52
N VAL A 23 9.89 20.03 -7.55
CA VAL A 23 8.73 19.50 -8.26
C VAL A 23 8.43 20.39 -9.45
N GLU A 24 8.31 19.79 -10.64
CA GLU A 24 7.93 20.46 -11.88
C GLU A 24 6.89 19.64 -12.63
N SER A 25 5.82 20.29 -13.06
CA SER A 25 4.78 19.67 -13.89
C SER A 25 4.26 18.33 -13.32
N GLY A 26 4.08 18.26 -12.01
CA GLY A 26 3.55 17.07 -11.33
C GLY A 26 4.56 15.95 -11.08
N SER A 27 5.83 16.16 -11.42
CA SER A 27 6.90 15.16 -11.25
C SER A 27 8.04 15.70 -10.39
N VAL A 28 8.76 14.82 -9.75
CA VAL A 28 10.01 15.14 -9.07
C VAL A 28 11.08 15.42 -10.13
N ALA A 29 11.49 16.68 -10.26
CA ALA A 29 12.53 17.07 -11.22
C ALA A 29 13.93 16.80 -10.66
N TRP A 30 14.11 17.04 -9.35
CA TRP A 30 15.41 16.89 -8.70
C TRP A 30 15.26 16.63 -7.20
N VAL A 31 16.26 15.95 -6.62
CA VAL A 31 16.39 15.66 -5.19
C VAL A 31 17.85 15.85 -4.79
N GLY A 32 18.14 16.52 -3.66
CA GLY A 32 19.49 16.71 -3.17
C GLY A 32 19.56 17.65 -1.95
N ALA A 33 20.71 18.30 -1.75
CA ALA A 33 20.95 19.18 -0.61
C ALA A 33 20.51 20.63 -0.87
N ASP A 34 20.13 21.35 0.18
CA ASP A 34 19.70 22.77 0.15
C ASP A 34 20.69 23.69 -0.54
N ASP A 35 22.02 23.56 -0.28
CA ASP A 35 23.06 24.39 -0.90
C ASP A 35 23.03 24.26 -2.44
N THR A 36 22.78 23.05 -2.93
CA THR A 36 22.66 22.79 -4.37
C THR A 36 21.36 23.40 -4.92
N ALA A 37 20.25 23.27 -4.20
CA ALA A 37 18.95 23.84 -4.55
C ALA A 37 19.04 25.38 -4.68
N GLU A 38 19.68 26.05 -3.73
CA GLU A 38 19.91 27.50 -3.77
C GLU A 38 20.76 27.90 -4.98
N SER A 39 21.82 27.15 -5.25
CA SER A 39 22.68 27.40 -6.42
C SER A 39 21.94 27.21 -7.75
N MET A 40 21.04 26.25 -7.83
CA MET A 40 20.19 26.00 -9.01
C MET A 40 19.20 27.16 -9.20
N ARG A 41 18.51 27.58 -8.14
CA ARG A 41 17.58 28.70 -8.17
C ARG A 41 18.23 29.99 -8.65
N GLY A 42 19.43 30.28 -8.16
CA GLY A 42 20.18 31.48 -8.56
C GLY A 42 20.60 31.50 -10.03
N ARG A 43 20.68 30.34 -10.70
CA ARG A 43 21.10 30.22 -12.11
C ARG A 43 19.95 30.01 -13.08
N SER A 44 18.79 29.51 -12.63
CA SER A 44 17.69 29.12 -13.52
C SER A 44 17.05 30.32 -14.23
N GLY A 45 17.07 31.50 -13.60
CA GLY A 45 16.33 32.67 -14.08
C GLY A 45 14.82 32.51 -14.00
N GLU A 46 14.34 31.39 -13.48
CA GLU A 46 12.93 31.07 -13.28
C GLU A 46 12.48 31.42 -11.86
N THR A 47 11.20 31.76 -11.72
CA THR A 47 10.59 31.96 -10.41
C THR A 47 9.99 30.65 -9.93
N TRP A 48 10.53 30.10 -8.82
CA TRP A 48 10.01 28.94 -8.14
C TRP A 48 9.28 29.34 -6.87
N ASP A 49 8.17 28.69 -6.59
CA ASP A 49 7.56 28.77 -5.27
C ASP A 49 8.44 27.98 -4.30
N VAL A 50 8.75 28.58 -3.16
CA VAL A 50 9.63 27.96 -2.16
C VAL A 50 8.81 27.63 -0.92
N VAL A 51 8.87 26.35 -0.50
CA VAL A 51 8.25 25.86 0.71
C VAL A 51 9.36 25.47 1.69
N ASP A 52 9.40 26.15 2.84
CA ASP A 52 10.28 25.75 3.95
C ASP A 52 9.62 24.59 4.71
N LEU A 53 10.30 23.46 4.76
CA LEU A 53 9.81 22.27 5.46
C LEU A 53 10.01 22.33 6.97
N GLU A 54 10.78 23.29 7.48
CA GLU A 54 11.04 23.48 8.92
C GLU A 54 11.54 22.19 9.61
N GLY A 55 12.32 21.37 8.90
CA GLY A 55 12.84 20.09 9.39
C GLY A 55 11.88 18.91 9.21
N ALA A 56 10.70 19.12 8.62
CA ALA A 56 9.75 18.04 8.40
C ALA A 56 10.30 16.92 7.50
N LEU A 57 9.76 15.73 7.69
CA LEU A 57 10.06 14.55 6.89
C LEU A 57 9.14 14.48 5.67
N VAL A 58 9.72 14.28 4.49
CA VAL A 58 8.98 14.01 3.25
C VAL A 58 9.16 12.56 2.86
N VAL A 59 8.08 11.81 2.78
CA VAL A 59 8.08 10.39 2.39
C VAL A 59 7.11 10.15 1.23
N PRO A 60 7.30 9.11 0.39
CA PRO A 60 6.27 8.68 -0.55
C PRO A 60 4.92 8.55 0.15
N ALA A 61 3.86 9.04 -0.47
CA ALA A 61 2.52 8.95 0.10
C ALA A 61 2.08 7.48 0.25
N PHE A 62 1.24 7.23 1.24
CA PHE A 62 0.75 5.89 1.57
C PHE A 62 -0.33 5.42 0.61
N VAL A 63 -0.51 4.10 0.58
CA VAL A 63 -1.56 3.39 -0.14
C VAL A 63 -2.33 2.54 0.87
N ASP A 64 -3.61 2.79 0.99
CA ASP A 64 -4.50 1.88 1.71
C ASP A 64 -4.95 0.77 0.77
N SER A 65 -4.41 -0.43 0.98
CA SER A 65 -4.63 -1.57 0.08
C SER A 65 -5.97 -2.27 0.26
N LEU A 66 -6.74 -1.92 1.28
CA LEU A 66 -8.13 -2.29 1.50
C LEU A 66 -8.79 -1.30 2.46
N CYS A 67 -9.77 -0.57 1.97
CA CYS A 67 -10.66 0.30 2.73
C CYS A 67 -12.09 -0.19 2.52
N LEU A 68 -12.73 -0.70 3.56
CA LEU A 68 -14.11 -1.20 3.51
C LEU A 68 -15.11 -0.12 3.97
N ASP A 69 -14.73 0.73 4.92
CA ASP A 69 -15.55 1.85 5.35
C ASP A 69 -15.10 3.16 4.71
N VAL A 70 -15.63 3.44 3.53
CA VAL A 70 -15.36 4.68 2.80
C VAL A 70 -15.86 5.92 3.56
N SER A 71 -16.86 5.77 4.43
CA SER A 71 -17.45 6.89 5.16
C SER A 71 -16.55 7.38 6.30
N SER A 72 -15.80 6.49 6.93
CA SER A 72 -14.79 6.83 7.95
C SER A 72 -13.52 7.43 7.35
N HIS A 73 -13.33 7.29 6.04
CA HIS A 73 -12.17 7.79 5.29
C HIS A 73 -12.53 9.00 4.42
N ALA A 74 -13.38 9.90 4.93
CA ALA A 74 -13.85 11.08 4.18
C ALA A 74 -12.70 11.94 3.60
N GLU A 75 -11.51 11.86 4.20
CA GLU A 75 -10.31 12.58 3.73
C GLU A 75 -9.05 11.71 3.93
N PRO A 76 -8.79 10.67 3.11
CA PRO A 76 -7.60 9.81 3.27
C PRO A 76 -6.29 10.61 3.20
N ALA A 77 -6.29 11.73 2.52
CA ALA A 77 -5.14 12.64 2.44
C ALA A 77 -4.71 13.20 3.81
N ARG A 78 -5.59 13.29 4.81
CA ARG A 78 -5.23 13.68 6.18
C ARG A 78 -4.30 12.68 6.86
N SER A 79 -4.32 11.43 6.42
CA SER A 79 -3.44 10.35 6.87
C SER A 79 -2.28 10.10 5.89
N GLY A 80 -1.99 11.05 4.99
CA GLY A 80 -0.92 10.92 4.01
C GLY A 80 -1.18 9.85 2.94
N ILE A 81 -2.42 9.41 2.78
CA ILE A 81 -2.83 8.40 1.81
C ILE A 81 -3.25 9.09 0.52
N PHE A 82 -2.60 8.72 -0.59
CA PHE A 82 -2.96 9.27 -1.90
C PHE A 82 -3.89 8.35 -2.70
N LEU A 83 -3.94 7.07 -2.33
CA LEU A 83 -4.74 6.08 -3.03
C LEU A 83 -5.30 5.05 -2.04
N SER A 84 -6.62 4.87 -2.10
CA SER A 84 -7.32 3.80 -1.39
C SER A 84 -7.85 2.77 -2.39
N VAL A 85 -7.78 1.50 -2.00
CA VAL A 85 -8.40 0.38 -2.70
C VAL A 85 -9.70 0.05 -1.97
N THR A 86 -10.83 0.20 -2.66
CA THR A 86 -12.18 0.02 -2.10
C THR A 86 -12.87 -1.20 -2.68
N VAL A 87 -13.82 -1.73 -1.93
CA VAL A 87 -14.65 -2.87 -2.32
C VAL A 87 -16.10 -2.50 -2.15
N GLY A 88 -16.88 -2.54 -3.22
CA GLY A 88 -18.29 -2.18 -3.19
C GLY A 88 -18.95 -2.34 -4.55
N ARG A 89 -20.29 -2.20 -4.59
CA ARG A 89 -21.02 -2.11 -5.86
C ARG A 89 -20.84 -0.75 -6.53
N GLU A 90 -20.70 0.27 -5.70
CA GLU A 90 -20.32 1.63 -6.10
C GLU A 90 -19.03 2.00 -5.40
N ASN A 91 -18.05 2.47 -6.14
CA ASN A 91 -16.75 2.87 -5.60
C ASN A 91 -16.50 4.35 -5.87
N PRO A 92 -15.83 5.07 -4.96
CA PRO A 92 -15.44 6.45 -5.18
C PRO A 92 -14.58 6.61 -6.45
N THR A 93 -14.77 7.69 -7.18
CA THR A 93 -14.04 7.95 -8.44
C THR A 93 -12.55 8.16 -8.24
N GLU A 94 -12.13 8.60 -7.06
CA GLU A 94 -10.73 8.81 -6.68
C GLU A 94 -10.02 7.53 -6.23
N ALA A 95 -10.78 6.48 -5.84
CA ALA A 95 -10.26 5.21 -5.39
C ALA A 95 -10.05 4.22 -6.56
N ILE A 96 -9.27 3.17 -6.28
CA ILE A 96 -9.28 1.97 -7.11
C ILE A 96 -10.36 1.04 -6.58
N GLY A 97 -11.38 0.78 -7.39
CA GLY A 97 -12.53 -0.02 -7.00
C GLY A 97 -12.41 -1.49 -7.40
N TYR A 98 -12.91 -2.36 -6.52
CA TYR A 98 -13.25 -3.74 -6.87
C TYR A 98 -14.76 -3.89 -6.77
N HIS A 99 -15.40 -4.41 -7.81
CA HIS A 99 -16.83 -4.68 -7.79
C HIS A 99 -17.14 -5.85 -6.87
N LEU A 100 -17.97 -5.61 -5.84
CA LEU A 100 -18.39 -6.64 -4.90
C LEU A 100 -19.46 -7.53 -5.52
N VAL A 101 -19.10 -8.79 -5.72
CA VAL A 101 -19.93 -9.82 -6.36
C VAL A 101 -20.91 -10.43 -5.36
N ASP A 102 -22.18 -10.55 -5.74
CA ASP A 102 -23.17 -11.34 -4.99
C ASP A 102 -23.22 -12.81 -5.46
N SER A 103 -24.10 -13.59 -4.85
CA SER A 103 -24.23 -15.02 -5.14
C SER A 103 -24.70 -15.30 -6.58
N ASP A 104 -25.56 -14.45 -7.13
CA ASP A 104 -26.09 -14.63 -8.49
C ASP A 104 -25.00 -14.31 -9.53
N GLU A 105 -24.27 -13.22 -9.32
CA GLU A 105 -23.12 -12.84 -10.15
C GLU A 105 -21.98 -13.87 -10.06
N ALA A 106 -21.74 -14.42 -8.84
CA ALA A 106 -20.72 -15.46 -8.61
C ALA A 106 -21.01 -16.77 -9.34
N ALA A 107 -22.27 -17.06 -9.63
CA ALA A 107 -22.68 -18.22 -10.41
C ALA A 107 -22.49 -18.03 -11.95
N GLY A 108 -22.15 -16.82 -12.38
CA GLY A 108 -21.99 -16.45 -13.79
C GLY A 108 -20.82 -17.14 -14.50
N ALA A 109 -20.87 -17.12 -15.82
CA ALA A 109 -19.77 -17.60 -16.65
C ALA A 109 -18.59 -16.59 -16.69
N ALA A 110 -17.41 -17.05 -17.08
CA ALA A 110 -16.22 -16.21 -17.19
C ALA A 110 -16.41 -14.95 -18.06
N SER A 111 -17.18 -15.04 -19.13
CA SER A 111 -17.52 -13.91 -20.00
C SER A 111 -18.31 -12.83 -19.28
N ASP A 112 -19.24 -13.23 -18.40
CA ASP A 112 -20.11 -12.32 -17.67
C ASP A 112 -19.33 -11.59 -16.58
N LEU A 113 -18.40 -12.28 -15.91
CA LEU A 113 -17.48 -11.68 -14.94
C LEU A 113 -16.56 -10.63 -15.57
N ALA A 114 -16.04 -10.89 -16.77
CA ALA A 114 -15.26 -9.90 -17.51
C ALA A 114 -16.10 -8.68 -17.88
N ALA A 115 -17.38 -8.87 -18.24
CA ALA A 115 -18.30 -7.79 -18.55
C ALA A 115 -18.63 -6.92 -17.31
N LEU A 116 -18.70 -7.50 -16.12
CA LEU A 116 -18.90 -6.76 -14.86
C LEU A 116 -17.76 -5.75 -14.64
N VAL A 117 -16.51 -6.16 -14.84
CA VAL A 117 -15.36 -5.26 -14.65
C VAL A 117 -15.36 -4.10 -15.64
N THR A 118 -15.76 -4.36 -16.89
CA THR A 118 -15.77 -3.34 -17.94
C THR A 118 -17.03 -2.47 -17.94
N GLY A 119 -18.13 -2.97 -17.39
CA GLY A 119 -19.44 -2.32 -17.43
C GLY A 119 -19.81 -1.51 -16.18
N THR A 120 -19.29 -1.89 -15.03
CA THR A 120 -19.69 -1.28 -13.73
C THR A 120 -18.81 -0.14 -13.28
N GLY A 121 -17.65 0.05 -13.86
CA GLY A 121 -16.70 1.03 -13.37
C GLY A 121 -16.09 1.86 -14.47
N GLY A 122 -15.79 3.08 -14.17
CA GLY A 122 -14.92 3.89 -14.97
C GLY A 122 -13.51 3.27 -15.06
N GLU A 123 -12.56 4.01 -15.60
CA GLU A 123 -11.16 3.60 -15.84
C GLU A 123 -10.39 3.06 -14.61
N ARG A 124 -10.98 3.13 -13.39
CA ARG A 124 -10.37 2.73 -12.12
C ARG A 124 -10.93 1.45 -11.51
N THR A 125 -11.71 0.65 -12.23
CA THR A 125 -12.14 -0.67 -11.74
C THR A 125 -11.04 -1.70 -11.96
N ALA A 126 -10.51 -2.24 -10.86
CA ALA A 126 -9.39 -3.18 -10.89
C ALA A 126 -9.82 -4.62 -11.18
N GLY A 127 -10.97 -5.02 -10.67
CA GLY A 127 -11.45 -6.39 -10.76
C GLY A 127 -12.70 -6.63 -9.94
N LEU A 128 -12.87 -7.87 -9.52
CA LEU A 128 -13.97 -8.33 -8.69
C LEU A 128 -13.50 -8.54 -7.25
N ALA A 129 -14.42 -8.41 -6.30
CA ALA A 129 -14.19 -8.78 -4.90
C ALA A 129 -15.29 -9.71 -4.41
N ALA A 130 -14.96 -10.56 -3.46
CA ALA A 130 -15.93 -11.43 -2.79
C ALA A 130 -15.62 -11.51 -1.30
N VAL A 131 -16.61 -11.18 -0.49
CA VAL A 131 -16.65 -11.58 0.92
C VAL A 131 -16.98 -13.07 0.96
N VAL A 132 -16.18 -13.85 1.67
CA VAL A 132 -16.41 -15.30 1.86
C VAL A 132 -16.74 -15.54 3.31
N GLY A 133 -17.91 -16.12 3.58
CA GLY A 133 -18.44 -16.37 4.91
C GLY A 133 -19.79 -15.71 5.18
N PRO A 134 -20.13 -15.45 6.45
CA PRO A 134 -21.43 -14.89 6.83
C PRO A 134 -21.77 -13.59 6.10
N GLY A 135 -22.89 -13.57 5.40
CA GLY A 135 -23.33 -12.41 4.61
C GLY A 135 -22.69 -12.26 3.23
N GLY A 136 -21.81 -13.19 2.85
CA GLY A 136 -21.14 -13.25 1.56
C GLY A 136 -21.34 -14.59 0.86
N LEU A 137 -20.34 -15.04 0.12
CA LEU A 137 -20.33 -16.31 -0.59
C LEU A 137 -19.97 -17.47 0.35
N ASP A 138 -20.59 -18.62 0.14
CA ASP A 138 -20.09 -19.86 0.73
C ASP A 138 -18.83 -20.35 0.02
N GLY A 139 -18.14 -21.35 0.61
CA GLY A 139 -16.91 -21.88 0.06
C GLY A 139 -17.05 -22.50 -1.34
N GLY A 140 -18.23 -23.03 -1.68
CA GLY A 140 -18.53 -23.60 -3.00
C GLY A 140 -18.66 -22.52 -4.07
N ALA A 141 -19.43 -21.46 -3.78
CA ALA A 141 -19.58 -20.30 -4.64
C ALA A 141 -18.24 -19.56 -4.82
N ALA A 142 -17.45 -19.41 -3.74
CA ALA A 142 -16.11 -18.82 -3.80
C ALA A 142 -15.15 -19.63 -4.68
N ALA A 143 -15.21 -20.96 -4.61
CA ALA A 143 -14.41 -21.83 -5.47
C ALA A 143 -14.81 -21.72 -6.94
N HIS A 144 -16.11 -21.70 -7.22
CA HIS A 144 -16.60 -21.49 -8.58
C HIS A 144 -16.15 -20.14 -9.14
N LEU A 145 -16.40 -19.05 -8.40
CA LEU A 145 -15.99 -17.70 -8.77
C LEU A 145 -14.47 -17.61 -9.03
N THR A 146 -13.66 -18.22 -8.16
CA THR A 146 -12.20 -18.23 -8.32
C THR A 146 -11.79 -18.90 -9.64
N ALA A 147 -12.39 -20.04 -9.97
CA ALA A 147 -12.12 -20.74 -11.21
C ALA A 147 -12.55 -19.93 -12.44
N GLN A 148 -13.73 -19.30 -12.42
CA GLN A 148 -14.24 -18.50 -13.53
C GLN A 148 -13.46 -17.19 -13.71
N ALA A 149 -13.11 -16.49 -12.63
CA ALA A 149 -12.31 -15.28 -12.66
C ALA A 149 -10.89 -15.56 -13.20
N THR A 150 -10.28 -16.68 -12.81
CA THR A 150 -9.00 -17.14 -13.36
C THR A 150 -9.10 -17.39 -14.87
N ALA A 151 -10.12 -18.11 -15.32
CA ALA A 151 -10.35 -18.41 -16.73
C ALA A 151 -10.60 -17.13 -17.56
N ALA A 152 -11.24 -16.12 -16.96
CA ALA A 152 -11.48 -14.82 -17.58
C ALA A 152 -10.24 -13.90 -17.55
N GLY A 153 -9.18 -14.23 -16.82
CA GLY A 153 -8.03 -13.35 -16.59
C GLY A 153 -8.40 -12.10 -15.77
N VAL A 154 -9.47 -12.17 -14.97
CA VAL A 154 -9.96 -11.10 -14.12
C VAL A 154 -9.35 -11.26 -12.72
N GLN A 155 -8.79 -10.19 -12.18
CA GLN A 155 -8.29 -10.20 -10.80
C GLN A 155 -9.45 -10.30 -9.82
N LEU A 156 -9.34 -11.20 -8.85
CA LEU A 156 -10.28 -11.38 -7.76
C LEU A 156 -9.62 -11.00 -6.44
N TYR A 157 -10.33 -10.22 -5.62
CA TYR A 157 -9.95 -9.85 -4.27
C TYR A 157 -10.83 -10.61 -3.29
N LEU A 158 -10.27 -11.61 -2.62
CA LEU A 158 -10.96 -12.50 -1.70
C LEU A 158 -10.83 -11.98 -0.27
N LEU A 159 -11.95 -11.84 0.42
CA LEU A 159 -12.08 -11.32 1.77
C LEU A 159 -12.75 -12.37 2.67
N PRO A 160 -12.00 -13.36 3.18
CA PRO A 160 -12.53 -14.31 4.15
C PRO A 160 -12.89 -13.62 5.46
N SER A 161 -14.05 -14.00 6.04
CA SER A 161 -14.57 -13.41 7.28
C SER A 161 -14.00 -14.10 8.53
N GLU A 162 -13.84 -15.44 8.47
CA GLU A 162 -13.40 -16.27 9.58
C GLU A 162 -12.31 -17.26 9.13
N ALA A 163 -11.67 -17.94 10.07
CA ALA A 163 -10.58 -18.88 9.80
C ALA A 163 -11.01 -20.05 8.88
N GLU A 164 -12.25 -20.51 9.01
CA GLU A 164 -12.81 -21.56 8.15
C GLU A 164 -12.97 -21.06 6.72
N ASP A 165 -13.40 -19.81 6.55
CA ASP A 165 -13.55 -19.16 5.24
C ASP A 165 -12.20 -18.93 4.59
N PHE A 166 -11.18 -18.54 5.38
CA PHE A 166 -9.80 -18.44 4.88
C PHE A 166 -9.31 -19.80 4.36
N THR A 167 -9.56 -20.88 5.09
CA THR A 167 -9.23 -22.24 4.68
C THR A 167 -9.97 -22.63 3.38
N ALA A 168 -11.25 -22.25 3.25
CA ALA A 168 -12.02 -22.48 2.04
C ALA A 168 -11.47 -21.72 0.84
N VAL A 169 -11.06 -20.45 1.02
CA VAL A 169 -10.39 -19.63 -0.01
C VAL A 169 -9.08 -20.28 -0.47
N ILE A 170 -8.22 -20.71 0.45
CA ILE A 170 -6.96 -21.39 0.10
C ILE A 170 -7.21 -22.71 -0.65
N SER A 171 -8.23 -23.46 -0.25
CA SER A 171 -8.63 -24.69 -0.93
C SER A 171 -9.13 -24.43 -2.35
N ALA A 172 -9.94 -23.37 -2.55
CA ALA A 172 -10.42 -22.93 -3.85
C ALA A 172 -9.28 -22.55 -4.80
N LEU A 173 -8.31 -21.77 -4.31
CA LEU A 173 -7.11 -21.38 -5.08
C LEU A 173 -6.27 -22.59 -5.47
N ARG A 174 -6.06 -23.54 -4.56
CA ARG A 174 -5.33 -24.78 -4.81
C ARG A 174 -6.03 -25.64 -5.86
N ALA A 175 -7.35 -25.82 -5.73
CA ALA A 175 -8.15 -26.57 -6.70
C ALA A 175 -8.09 -25.92 -8.08
N THR A 176 -8.16 -24.58 -8.15
CA THR A 176 -8.04 -23.83 -9.40
C THR A 176 -6.65 -23.98 -10.01
N ALA A 177 -5.59 -23.92 -9.21
CA ALA A 177 -4.22 -24.15 -9.68
C ALA A 177 -4.03 -25.56 -10.25
N GLN A 178 -4.63 -26.59 -9.62
CA GLN A 178 -4.61 -27.97 -10.12
C GLN A 178 -5.36 -28.12 -11.45
N ALA A 179 -6.48 -27.44 -11.60
CA ALA A 179 -7.35 -27.54 -12.80
C ALA A 179 -6.85 -26.71 -13.98
N GLN A 180 -6.34 -25.51 -13.75
CA GLN A 180 -5.98 -24.52 -14.77
C GLN A 180 -4.49 -24.21 -14.86
N GLY A 181 -3.71 -24.65 -13.88
CA GLY A 181 -2.28 -24.41 -13.78
C GLY A 181 -1.93 -23.17 -12.95
N THR A 182 -0.77 -23.21 -12.30
CA THR A 182 -0.22 -22.12 -11.48
C THR A 182 0.03 -20.85 -12.31
N GLN A 183 0.38 -21.00 -13.58
CA GLN A 183 0.59 -19.87 -14.49
C GLN A 183 -0.69 -19.06 -14.72
N ALA A 184 -1.83 -19.72 -14.93
CA ALA A 184 -3.12 -19.03 -15.12
C ALA A 184 -3.48 -18.22 -13.88
N LEU A 185 -3.35 -18.82 -12.70
CA LEU A 185 -3.60 -18.17 -11.42
C LEU A 185 -2.66 -16.96 -11.18
N GLY A 186 -1.36 -17.15 -11.46
CA GLY A 186 -0.38 -16.07 -11.34
C GLY A 186 -0.63 -14.91 -12.33
N MET A 187 -1.12 -15.19 -13.52
CA MET A 187 -1.50 -14.17 -14.51
C MET A 187 -2.75 -13.39 -14.08
N ALA A 188 -3.72 -14.03 -13.45
CA ALA A 188 -4.91 -13.37 -12.90
C ALA A 188 -4.59 -12.49 -11.68
N ARG A 189 -3.45 -12.75 -10.99
CA ARG A 189 -2.92 -11.92 -9.89
C ARG A 189 -3.90 -11.74 -8.72
N HIS A 190 -4.64 -12.79 -8.38
CA HIS A 190 -5.61 -12.72 -7.29
C HIS A 190 -4.99 -12.21 -5.99
N ARG A 191 -5.81 -11.57 -5.18
CA ARG A 191 -5.44 -10.99 -3.89
C ARG A 191 -6.28 -11.59 -2.78
N ILE A 192 -5.71 -11.67 -1.58
CA ILE A 192 -6.43 -12.05 -0.37
C ILE A 192 -6.20 -10.97 0.68
N ALA A 193 -7.25 -10.53 1.37
CA ALA A 193 -7.11 -9.72 2.57
C ALA A 193 -7.50 -10.55 3.78
N TRP A 194 -6.66 -10.56 4.80
CA TRP A 194 -6.91 -11.33 6.00
C TRP A 194 -6.23 -10.70 7.23
N SER A 195 -6.89 -10.75 8.38
CA SER A 195 -6.38 -10.21 9.64
C SER A 195 -5.77 -11.26 10.57
N GLY A 196 -6.05 -12.54 10.30
CA GLY A 196 -5.66 -13.64 11.18
C GLY A 196 -4.34 -14.32 10.83
N PRO A 197 -4.01 -15.39 11.56
CA PRO A 197 -2.82 -16.20 11.30
C PRO A 197 -2.91 -16.93 9.94
N VAL A 198 -1.76 -17.27 9.38
CA VAL A 198 -1.62 -18.04 8.14
C VAL A 198 -0.67 -19.19 8.40
N ASP A 199 -1.10 -20.41 8.13
CA ASP A 199 -0.29 -21.60 8.33
C ASP A 199 0.71 -21.82 7.17
N GLU A 200 1.68 -22.71 7.40
CA GLU A 200 2.75 -23.05 6.46
C GLU A 200 2.25 -23.51 5.09
N GLU A 201 1.20 -24.34 5.06
CA GLU A 201 0.64 -24.90 3.83
C GLU A 201 -0.07 -23.81 3.01
N SER A 202 -0.79 -22.92 3.69
CA SER A 202 -1.43 -21.76 3.08
C SER A 202 -0.40 -20.80 2.50
N MET A 203 0.68 -20.48 3.24
CA MET A 203 1.79 -19.69 2.73
C MET A 203 2.44 -20.30 1.49
N GLY A 204 2.60 -21.62 1.47
CA GLY A 204 3.09 -22.36 0.29
C GLY A 204 2.18 -22.14 -0.92
N THR A 205 0.88 -22.28 -0.74
CA THR A 205 -0.12 -22.03 -1.80
C THR A 205 -0.05 -20.60 -2.35
N LEU A 206 0.09 -19.60 -1.46
CA LEU A 206 0.22 -18.20 -1.86
C LEU A 206 1.49 -17.95 -2.69
N ALA A 207 2.62 -18.48 -2.24
CA ALA A 207 3.91 -18.30 -2.90
C ALA A 207 3.98 -18.98 -4.28
N GLU A 208 3.58 -20.26 -4.35
CA GLU A 208 3.61 -21.06 -5.57
C GLU A 208 2.75 -20.49 -6.71
N ASN A 209 1.68 -19.77 -6.33
CA ASN A 209 0.74 -19.19 -7.29
C ASN A 209 0.90 -17.69 -7.48
N SER A 210 1.97 -17.09 -6.95
CA SER A 210 2.27 -15.65 -7.07
C SER A 210 1.12 -14.74 -6.62
N LEU A 211 0.40 -15.13 -5.56
CA LEU A 211 -0.73 -14.41 -5.02
C LEU A 211 -0.26 -13.26 -4.12
N SER A 212 -1.01 -12.18 -4.10
CA SER A 212 -0.73 -11.02 -3.23
C SER A 212 -1.58 -11.08 -1.96
N PHE A 213 -0.99 -10.69 -0.84
CA PHE A 213 -1.63 -10.69 0.46
C PHE A 213 -1.77 -9.27 1.01
N THR A 214 -2.94 -8.92 1.54
CA THR A 214 -3.17 -7.68 2.28
C THR A 214 -3.37 -8.04 3.75
N ALA A 215 -2.42 -7.64 4.59
CA ALA A 215 -2.55 -7.78 6.03
C ALA A 215 -3.40 -6.62 6.57
N VAL A 216 -4.44 -6.97 7.33
CA VAL A 216 -5.38 -6.02 7.92
C VAL A 216 -5.20 -6.07 9.43
N PRO A 217 -4.99 -4.93 10.11
CA PRO A 217 -4.90 -4.90 11.56
C PRO A 217 -6.26 -5.24 12.20
N HIS A 218 -6.22 -5.79 13.41
CA HIS A 218 -7.39 -5.91 14.26
C HIS A 218 -7.86 -4.53 14.76
N ALA A 219 -9.07 -4.48 15.32
CA ALA A 219 -9.65 -3.23 15.85
C ALA A 219 -8.81 -2.56 16.95
N ASP A 220 -7.96 -3.31 17.64
CA ASP A 220 -6.98 -2.79 18.61
C ASP A 220 -5.67 -2.31 17.98
N GLY A 221 -5.57 -2.32 16.65
CA GLY A 221 -4.39 -1.92 15.90
C GLY A 221 -3.29 -2.99 15.80
N THR A 222 -3.46 -4.17 16.41
CA THR A 222 -2.45 -5.24 16.33
C THR A 222 -2.53 -6.02 15.03
N LEU A 223 -1.40 -6.62 14.63
CA LEU A 223 -1.32 -7.56 13.51
C LEU A 223 -1.14 -8.99 14.05
N ALA A 224 -1.98 -9.94 13.58
CA ALA A 224 -1.79 -11.37 13.81
C ALA A 224 -1.27 -12.10 12.57
N THR A 225 -1.21 -11.42 11.44
CA THR A 225 -0.68 -11.96 10.18
C THR A 225 0.83 -12.16 10.29
N PRO A 226 1.38 -13.34 9.94
CA PRO A 226 2.81 -13.65 10.02
C PRO A 226 3.58 -13.00 8.84
N VAL A 227 3.71 -11.68 8.88
CA VAL A 227 4.24 -10.87 7.76
C VAL A 227 5.67 -11.27 7.38
N ALA A 228 6.55 -11.50 8.37
CA ALA A 228 7.93 -11.90 8.08
C ALA A 228 8.01 -13.26 7.35
N SER A 229 7.20 -14.22 7.77
CA SER A 229 7.12 -15.54 7.12
C SER A 229 6.59 -15.45 5.70
N LEU A 230 5.55 -14.65 5.44
CA LEU A 230 5.02 -14.40 4.10
C LEU A 230 6.09 -13.77 3.19
N LEU A 231 6.74 -12.71 3.65
CA LEU A 231 7.79 -12.02 2.88
C LEU A 231 8.99 -12.93 2.61
N SER A 232 9.39 -13.79 3.56
CA SER A 232 10.50 -14.74 3.39
C SER A 232 10.22 -15.78 2.30
N ARG A 233 8.95 -16.07 2.03
CA ARG A 233 8.48 -16.94 0.94
C ARG A 233 8.19 -16.19 -0.36
N ALA A 234 8.60 -14.93 -0.44
CA ALA A 234 8.35 -14.06 -1.58
C ALA A 234 6.84 -13.81 -1.89
N VAL A 235 5.96 -13.99 -0.90
CA VAL A 235 4.57 -13.54 -1.00
C VAL A 235 4.55 -12.02 -0.85
N PRO A 236 4.05 -11.25 -1.84
CA PRO A 236 3.96 -9.81 -1.73
C PRO A 236 2.91 -9.44 -0.66
N VAL A 237 3.33 -8.68 0.36
CA VAL A 237 2.43 -8.21 1.42
C VAL A 237 2.23 -6.70 1.30
N SER A 238 0.97 -6.26 1.37
CA SER A 238 0.57 -4.87 1.53
C SER A 238 -0.28 -4.70 2.79
N PHE A 239 -0.47 -3.45 3.23
CA PHE A 239 -1.32 -3.13 4.38
C PHE A 239 -2.62 -2.46 3.93
N GLY A 240 -3.72 -2.79 4.60
CA GLY A 240 -5.03 -2.17 4.41
C GLY A 240 -5.67 -1.87 5.75
N SER A 241 -6.52 -0.85 5.82
CA SER A 241 -7.23 -0.45 7.03
C SER A 241 -8.43 -1.37 7.36
N GLY A 242 -8.98 -2.04 6.34
CA GLY A 242 -10.22 -2.81 6.49
C GLY A 242 -11.40 -1.93 6.89
N ASP A 243 -12.08 -2.28 7.97
CA ASP A 243 -13.16 -1.50 8.59
C ASP A 243 -12.64 -0.46 9.60
N GLY A 244 -11.35 -0.47 9.89
CA GLY A 244 -10.73 0.40 10.88
C GLY A 244 -10.33 1.77 10.31
N PRO A 245 -9.89 2.69 11.17
CA PRO A 245 -9.38 3.98 10.73
C PRO A 245 -8.08 3.83 9.93
N ALA A 246 -7.87 4.71 8.97
CA ALA A 246 -6.65 4.76 8.19
C ALA A 246 -5.49 5.30 9.03
N ASP A 247 -4.70 4.42 9.60
CA ASP A 247 -3.49 4.73 10.36
C ASP A 247 -2.27 3.98 9.80
N PRO A 248 -1.64 4.50 8.73
CA PRO A 248 -0.53 3.82 8.08
C PRO A 248 0.72 3.70 8.97
N TRP A 249 0.99 4.69 9.82
CA TRP A 249 2.11 4.62 10.77
C TRP A 249 1.84 3.65 11.92
N GLY A 250 0.61 3.59 12.42
CA GLY A 250 0.20 2.62 13.43
C GLY A 250 0.29 1.18 12.91
N THR A 251 -0.18 0.92 11.70
CA THR A 251 -0.07 -0.41 11.06
C THR A 251 1.41 -0.79 10.83
N LEU A 252 2.23 0.18 10.41
CA LEU A 252 3.66 -0.04 10.26
C LEU A 252 4.28 -0.37 11.61
N ARG A 253 4.00 0.41 12.68
CA ARG A 253 4.45 0.11 14.04
C ARG A 253 4.05 -1.29 14.48
N ALA A 254 2.79 -1.69 14.28
CA ALA A 254 2.31 -3.02 14.64
C ALA A 254 3.11 -4.14 13.95
N SER A 255 3.60 -3.91 12.73
CA SER A 255 4.44 -4.87 12.03
C SER A 255 5.88 -4.96 12.58
N LEU A 256 6.39 -3.88 13.17
CA LEU A 256 7.70 -3.85 13.86
C LEU A 256 7.62 -4.48 15.26
N GLU A 257 6.48 -4.33 15.93
CA GLU A 257 6.22 -4.75 17.29
C GLU A 257 5.38 -6.02 17.37
N HIS A 258 5.30 -6.79 16.26
CA HIS A 258 4.50 -8.00 16.21
C HIS A 258 4.71 -8.87 17.47
N ARG A 259 3.60 -9.44 18.00
CA ARG A 259 3.62 -10.22 19.25
C ARG A 259 4.64 -11.35 19.21
N GLU A 260 4.70 -12.05 18.07
CA GLU A 260 5.72 -13.07 17.82
C GLU A 260 6.97 -12.39 17.27
N ALA A 261 8.08 -12.46 17.99
CA ALA A 261 9.32 -11.75 17.63
C ALA A 261 9.84 -12.15 16.24
N GLU A 262 9.62 -13.41 15.83
CA GLU A 262 10.01 -13.96 14.54
C GLU A 262 9.21 -13.34 13.38
N GLN A 263 8.05 -12.75 13.68
CA GLN A 263 7.20 -12.12 12.67
C GLN A 263 7.44 -10.61 12.55
N ARG A 264 8.32 -10.04 13.36
CA ARG A 264 8.71 -8.64 13.26
C ARG A 264 9.51 -8.40 11.98
N ILE A 265 9.17 -7.34 11.27
CA ILE A 265 9.84 -6.96 10.02
C ILE A 265 10.63 -5.68 10.20
N SER A 266 11.50 -5.37 9.24
CA SER A 266 12.22 -4.10 9.24
C SER A 266 11.29 -2.93 8.89
N ALA A 267 11.59 -1.72 9.39
CA ALA A 267 10.86 -0.51 9.04
C ALA A 267 10.81 -0.29 7.51
N ARG A 268 11.89 -0.60 6.80
CA ARG A 268 11.94 -0.53 5.34
C ARG A 268 10.95 -1.50 4.68
N SER A 269 10.82 -2.72 5.20
CA SER A 269 9.86 -3.70 4.67
C SER A 269 8.43 -3.27 4.95
N GLY A 270 8.14 -2.82 6.19
CA GLY A 270 6.83 -2.29 6.58
C GLY A 270 6.45 -1.04 5.77
N PHE A 271 7.39 -0.11 5.59
CA PHE A 271 7.16 1.08 4.76
C PHE A 271 6.89 0.72 3.28
N THR A 272 7.58 -0.32 2.75
CA THR A 272 7.29 -0.83 1.40
C THR A 272 5.89 -1.43 1.32
N ALA A 273 5.45 -2.17 2.36
CA ALA A 273 4.10 -2.74 2.43
C ALA A 273 3.01 -1.66 2.49
N ALA A 274 3.28 -0.55 3.20
CA ALA A 274 2.36 0.59 3.34
C ALA A 274 2.32 1.54 2.13
N THR A 275 3.25 1.41 1.17
CA THR A 275 3.36 2.32 0.02
C THR A 275 3.23 1.56 -1.30
N ARG A 276 4.35 1.15 -1.88
CA ARG A 276 4.39 0.62 -3.25
C ARG A 276 3.89 -0.82 -3.41
N ALA A 277 3.81 -1.62 -2.33
CA ALA A 277 3.37 -3.01 -2.45
C ALA A 277 1.92 -3.12 -2.90
N GLY A 278 1.03 -2.26 -2.36
CA GLY A 278 -0.37 -2.17 -2.77
C GLY A 278 -0.53 -1.84 -4.26
N LEU A 279 0.28 -0.92 -4.79
CA LEU A 279 0.28 -0.55 -6.20
C LEU A 279 0.73 -1.71 -7.10
N ARG A 280 1.74 -2.46 -6.66
CA ARG A 280 2.25 -3.63 -7.39
C ARG A 280 1.29 -4.81 -7.38
N ALA A 281 0.37 -4.86 -6.43
CA ALA A 281 -0.66 -5.88 -6.34
C ALA A 281 -1.83 -5.64 -7.31
N LEU A 282 -1.96 -4.45 -7.90
CA LEU A 282 -2.99 -4.12 -8.88
C LEU A 282 -2.83 -4.94 -10.17
N PRO A 283 -3.92 -5.14 -10.95
CA PRO A 283 -3.83 -5.80 -12.25
C PRO A 283 -2.94 -5.00 -13.20
N HIS A 284 -2.36 -5.66 -14.20
CA HIS A 284 -1.40 -5.03 -15.12
C HIS A 284 -1.95 -3.77 -15.81
N SER A 285 -3.24 -3.75 -16.14
CA SER A 285 -3.90 -2.60 -16.78
C SER A 285 -3.80 -1.32 -15.96
N LEU A 286 -3.93 -1.41 -14.64
CA LEU A 286 -3.83 -0.27 -13.73
C LEU A 286 -2.42 -0.13 -13.14
N GLY A 287 -1.75 -1.23 -12.83
CA GLY A 287 -0.43 -1.21 -12.20
C GLY A 287 0.63 -0.47 -13.02
N ALA A 288 0.50 -0.45 -14.34
CA ALA A 288 1.41 0.28 -15.23
C ALA A 288 1.40 1.79 -14.96
N GLN A 289 0.24 2.37 -14.63
CA GLN A 289 0.09 3.80 -14.32
C GLN A 289 0.87 4.19 -13.05
N TYR A 290 1.02 3.25 -12.12
CA TYR A 290 1.68 3.46 -10.83
C TYR A 290 3.09 2.89 -10.76
N ALA A 291 3.66 2.45 -11.88
CA ALA A 291 4.98 1.79 -11.88
C ALA A 291 6.10 2.65 -11.28
N ALA A 292 6.01 3.98 -11.44
CA ALA A 292 6.94 4.95 -10.90
C ALA A 292 6.53 5.53 -9.54
N ALA A 293 5.32 5.25 -9.05
CA ALA A 293 4.81 5.76 -7.78
C ALA A 293 5.39 5.03 -6.55
N GLY A 294 5.13 5.56 -5.36
CA GLY A 294 5.61 5.00 -4.09
C GLY A 294 7.11 5.16 -3.87
N ARG A 295 7.74 6.15 -4.51
CA ARG A 295 9.14 6.56 -4.32
C ARG A 295 9.31 8.05 -4.61
N ILE A 296 10.32 8.66 -4.01
CA ILE A 296 10.77 10.02 -4.33
C ILE A 296 12.11 9.88 -5.06
N ALA A 297 12.09 10.11 -6.36
CA ALA A 297 13.27 10.06 -7.22
C ALA A 297 13.03 10.92 -8.47
N PRO A 298 14.06 11.41 -9.14
CA PRO A 298 13.88 12.14 -10.39
C PRO A 298 13.01 11.36 -11.40
N SER A 299 12.09 12.06 -12.02
CA SER A 299 11.08 11.54 -12.96
C SER A 299 9.98 10.65 -12.35
N SER A 300 9.90 10.50 -11.02
CA SER A 300 8.72 9.90 -10.39
C SER A 300 7.61 10.92 -10.23
N PRO A 301 6.32 10.50 -10.18
CA PRO A 301 5.24 11.39 -9.78
C PRO A 301 5.55 12.08 -8.46
N ALA A 302 5.27 13.38 -8.37
CA ALA A 302 5.43 14.14 -7.13
C ALA A 302 4.27 13.84 -6.18
N THR A 303 4.27 12.62 -5.62
CA THR A 303 3.21 12.10 -4.75
C THR A 303 3.84 11.66 -3.43
N PHE A 304 3.67 12.49 -2.39
CA PHE A 304 4.33 12.34 -1.10
C PHE A 304 3.52 12.96 0.05
N GLY A 305 3.80 12.50 1.26
CA GLY A 305 3.33 13.13 2.50
C GLY A 305 4.46 13.91 3.17
N ILE A 306 4.11 15.02 3.80
CA ILE A 306 4.98 15.85 4.65
C ILE A 306 4.57 15.63 6.09
N TRP A 307 5.53 15.32 6.98
CA TRP A 307 5.23 14.84 8.32
C TRP A 307 6.09 15.52 9.39
N ALA A 308 5.45 15.96 10.47
CA ALA A 308 6.16 16.26 11.71
C ALA A 308 6.45 14.93 12.44
N ALA A 309 7.70 14.71 12.80
CA ALA A 309 8.14 13.55 13.58
C ALA A 309 9.16 13.98 14.63
N GLU A 310 9.02 13.47 15.87
CA GLU A 310 9.91 13.86 16.99
C GLU A 310 11.36 13.42 16.75
N SER A 311 11.55 12.24 16.18
CA SER A 311 12.88 11.68 15.92
C SER A 311 12.89 10.82 14.66
N LEU A 312 13.98 10.95 13.92
CA LEU A 312 14.24 10.20 12.69
C LEU A 312 15.47 9.33 12.86
N SER A 313 15.43 8.11 12.36
CA SER A 313 16.57 7.21 12.40
C SER A 313 16.56 6.19 11.26
N VAL A 314 17.69 5.49 11.11
CA VAL A 314 17.82 4.30 10.28
C VAL A 314 17.69 3.09 11.19
N GLN A 315 16.79 2.17 10.87
CA GLN A 315 16.76 0.89 11.57
C GLN A 315 18.02 0.09 11.19
N ALA A 316 18.78 -0.33 12.20
CA ALA A 316 19.96 -1.16 11.97
C ALA A 316 19.58 -2.52 11.36
N PRO A 317 20.40 -3.07 10.45
CA PRO A 317 20.10 -4.32 9.75
C PRO A 317 20.15 -5.56 10.64
N ASP A 318 20.46 -5.44 11.92
CA ASP A 318 20.55 -6.58 12.86
C ASP A 318 19.15 -7.02 13.28
N GLY A 319 18.61 -8.04 12.59
CA GLY A 319 17.23 -8.51 12.67
C GLY A 319 16.82 -9.17 14.00
N ARG A 320 17.53 -8.95 15.09
CA ARG A 320 17.24 -9.54 16.41
C ARG A 320 16.83 -8.53 17.48
N VAL A 321 17.10 -7.26 17.23
CA VAL A 321 16.67 -6.14 18.10
C VAL A 321 16.35 -4.98 17.17
N ALA A 322 15.22 -4.31 17.36
CA ALA A 322 14.93 -3.06 16.68
C ALA A 322 15.94 -2.00 17.18
N ALA A 323 17.13 -2.02 16.62
CA ALA A 323 18.17 -1.06 16.95
C ALA A 323 18.10 0.07 15.92
N TRP A 324 17.68 1.24 16.36
CA TRP A 324 17.65 2.45 15.58
C TRP A 324 19.03 3.12 15.62
N SER A 325 19.50 3.58 14.47
CA SER A 325 20.76 4.31 14.36
C SER A 325 20.52 5.63 13.62
N THR A 326 21.11 6.70 14.12
CA THR A 326 21.15 7.99 13.42
C THR A 326 22.26 8.03 12.35
N ASP A 327 22.99 6.93 12.18
CA ASP A 327 24.08 6.84 11.22
C ASP A 327 23.57 6.56 9.80
N THR A 328 23.46 7.60 9.01
CA THR A 328 23.03 7.55 7.60
C THR A 328 24.10 7.01 6.64
N ARG A 329 25.32 6.70 7.11
CA ARG A 329 26.43 6.21 6.25
C ARG A 329 26.12 4.91 5.53
N ALA A 330 25.08 4.17 5.95
CA ALA A 330 24.58 2.99 5.24
C ALA A 330 23.83 3.29 3.94
N GLY A 331 23.63 4.58 3.58
CA GLY A 331 22.87 4.96 2.38
C GLY A 331 21.36 4.59 2.45
N THR A 332 20.82 4.42 3.67
CA THR A 332 19.41 4.15 3.89
C THR A 332 18.71 5.43 4.32
N PRO A 333 17.61 5.84 3.65
CA PRO A 333 16.85 7.02 4.04
C PRO A 333 16.26 6.86 5.45
N LEU A 334 16.14 7.99 6.16
CA LEU A 334 15.56 8.05 7.49
C LEU A 334 14.05 7.76 7.46
N LEU A 335 13.56 7.17 8.54
CA LEU A 335 12.14 7.01 8.88
C LEU A 335 11.90 7.45 10.32
N PRO A 336 10.65 7.77 10.71
CA PRO A 336 10.32 8.05 12.10
C PRO A 336 10.66 6.86 13.00
N VAL A 337 11.10 7.15 14.21
CA VAL A 337 11.21 6.14 15.27
C VAL A 337 9.80 5.78 15.73
N LEU A 338 9.41 4.52 15.58
CA LEU A 338 8.07 4.01 15.88
C LEU A 338 8.10 3.02 17.07
N GLU A 339 8.80 3.38 18.12
CA GLU A 339 8.85 2.58 19.34
C GLU A 339 7.66 2.88 20.27
N GLU A 340 7.34 1.94 21.17
CA GLU A 340 6.33 2.16 22.20
C GLU A 340 6.65 3.42 23.01
N GLY A 341 5.66 4.29 23.18
CA GLY A 341 5.81 5.57 23.88
C GLY A 341 6.30 6.73 23.02
N THR A 342 6.69 6.53 21.75
CA THR A 342 6.96 7.64 20.83
C THR A 342 5.66 8.19 20.25
N ALA A 343 5.59 9.52 20.07
CA ALA A 343 4.44 10.13 19.41
C ALA A 343 4.33 9.67 17.96
N ALA A 344 3.09 9.44 17.50
CA ALA A 344 2.84 9.14 16.11
C ALA A 344 3.20 10.35 15.23
N PRO A 345 3.80 10.15 14.04
CA PRO A 345 4.04 11.24 13.11
C PRO A 345 2.73 11.92 12.71
N GLN A 346 2.74 13.26 12.68
CA GLN A 346 1.59 14.07 12.30
C GLN A 346 1.70 14.47 10.83
N CYS A 347 0.64 14.24 10.05
CA CYS A 347 0.59 14.67 8.65
C CYS A 347 0.42 16.20 8.58
N LEU A 348 1.37 16.87 7.96
CA LEU A 348 1.35 18.31 7.72
C LEU A 348 0.72 18.64 6.36
N ALA A 349 1.09 17.87 5.33
CA ALA A 349 0.48 18.00 4.01
C ALA A 349 0.58 16.68 3.22
N THR A 350 -0.30 16.54 2.24
CA THR A 350 -0.26 15.48 1.24
C THR A 350 -0.29 16.11 -0.15
N VAL A 351 0.67 15.72 -0.96
CA VAL A 351 0.84 16.19 -2.34
C VAL A 351 0.62 14.99 -3.26
N VAL A 352 -0.21 15.17 -4.30
CA VAL A 352 -0.48 14.16 -5.33
C VAL A 352 -0.24 14.77 -6.69
N ASP A 353 0.65 14.18 -7.46
CA ASP A 353 1.05 14.65 -8.79
C ASP A 353 1.41 16.16 -8.79
N GLY A 354 2.11 16.59 -7.73
CA GLY A 354 2.54 17.97 -7.52
C GLY A 354 1.46 18.94 -7.02
N ALA A 355 0.22 18.50 -6.88
CA ALA A 355 -0.87 19.30 -6.29
C ALA A 355 -1.02 18.98 -4.81
N GLU A 356 -1.07 19.99 -3.96
CA GLU A 356 -1.39 19.81 -2.56
C GLU A 356 -2.89 19.53 -2.40
N VAL A 357 -3.21 18.32 -1.94
CA VAL A 357 -4.60 17.85 -1.73
C VAL A 357 -5.03 17.93 -0.27
N TYR A 358 -4.08 18.06 0.64
CA TYR A 358 -4.32 18.31 2.07
C TYR A 358 -3.22 19.17 2.66
N ARG A 359 -3.58 20.11 3.51
CA ARG A 359 -2.68 20.88 4.39
C ARG A 359 -3.28 20.93 5.78
N SER A 360 -2.46 20.63 6.79
CA SER A 360 -2.83 20.81 8.19
C SER A 360 -3.02 22.30 8.49
N PRO A 361 -4.08 22.67 9.22
CA PRO A 361 -4.26 24.05 9.67
C PRO A 361 -3.12 24.58 10.57
N ASP A 362 -2.40 23.65 11.22
CA ASP A 362 -1.31 23.97 12.14
C ASP A 362 0.04 24.16 11.43
N TRP A 363 0.10 23.92 10.11
CA TRP A 363 1.31 24.10 9.31
C TRP A 363 1.16 25.26 8.33
N THR A 364 1.97 26.30 8.49
CA THR A 364 1.87 27.59 7.78
C THR A 364 2.87 27.72 6.63
#